data_25234f5e6cc22bffb4bf64e6c9f61e6b
#
_entry.id   25234f5e6cc22bffb4bf64e6c9f61e6b
#
_cell.length_a   1.000
_cell.length_b   1.000
_cell.length_c   1.000
_cell.angle_alpha   90.00
_cell.angle_beta   90.00
_cell.angle_gamma   90.00
#
_symmetry.space_group_name_H-M   'P 1'
#
loop_
_entity.id
_entity.type
_entity.pdbx_description
1 polymer ?
#
loop_
_entity_poly.entity_id
_entity_poly.type
_entity_poly.pdbx_seq_one_letter_code
_entity_poly.pdbx_strand_id
1 'polypeptide(L)'
;RDLVRSRGLGDVYKRQKKYTRLADAFTPLAKGINSEYANQTAYDSISIHGGSGFIMEYKCQRLYRDARIFSIYEGTTQLQVVAAVRYITNGTYLSIMKEMLEGELSCDCMKGLRERVAKLVQLYEEAVEKVNASENQDIHDFLARRLYNMTADIIGSLLLIEDASKAPELFKKSAHVFVRMAEEEVIGHTAYIKAFNPEDLEQFKAVEEETEEA
;
A
#
# COMPACT_ATOMS: atom_id res chain seq x y z
N ARG A 1 -23.18 -18.08 37.01
CA ARG A 1 -22.48 -18.85 35.94
C ARG A 1 -22.74 -18.28 34.53
N ASP A 2 -23.93 -17.73 34.24
CA ASP A 2 -24.28 -17.22 32.90
C ASP A 2 -23.64 -15.87 32.56
N LEU A 3 -23.39 -15.00 33.53
CA LEU A 3 -22.71 -13.71 33.36
C LEU A 3 -21.22 -13.86 32.89
N VAL A 4 -20.55 -14.91 33.36
CA VAL A 4 -19.14 -15.17 32.95
C VAL A 4 -19.09 -15.73 31.53
N ARG A 5 -20.03 -16.59 31.13
CA ARG A 5 -20.15 -17.07 29.73
C ARG A 5 -20.52 -15.95 28.77
N SER A 6 -21.43 -15.05 29.17
CA SER A 6 -21.85 -13.90 28.36
C SER A 6 -20.68 -12.91 28.11
N ARG A 7 -19.82 -12.68 29.12
CA ARG A 7 -18.61 -11.85 28.95
C ARG A 7 -17.61 -12.47 27.96
N GLY A 8 -17.37 -13.79 28.07
CA GLY A 8 -16.48 -14.49 27.12
C GLY A 8 -16.95 -14.45 25.67
N LEU A 9 -18.27 -14.59 25.43
CA LEU A 9 -18.86 -14.46 24.09
C LEU A 9 -18.74 -13.04 23.54
N GLY A 10 -18.88 -12.00 24.37
CA GLY A 10 -18.71 -10.62 24.00
C GLY A 10 -17.27 -10.31 23.55
N ASP A 11 -16.27 -10.89 24.21
CA ASP A 11 -14.86 -10.70 23.86
C ASP A 11 -14.49 -11.45 22.57
N VAL A 12 -15.02 -12.67 22.36
CA VAL A 12 -14.86 -13.42 21.11
C VAL A 12 -15.47 -12.64 19.94
N TYR A 13 -16.68 -12.10 20.12
CA TYR A 13 -17.35 -11.30 19.09
C TYR A 13 -16.56 -10.01 18.72
N LYS A 14 -16.04 -9.31 19.74
CA LYS A 14 -15.21 -8.11 19.52
C LYS A 14 -13.92 -8.45 18.74
N ARG A 15 -13.25 -9.54 19.12
CA ARG A 15 -12.07 -10.03 18.41
C ARG A 15 -12.39 -10.40 16.97
N GLN A 16 -13.47 -11.15 16.74
CA GLN A 16 -13.90 -11.51 15.40
C GLN A 16 -14.17 -10.28 14.55
N LYS A 17 -14.90 -9.28 15.07
CA LYS A 17 -15.17 -8.03 14.38
C LYS A 17 -13.88 -7.25 14.04
N LYS A 18 -12.90 -7.21 14.97
CA LYS A 18 -11.57 -6.60 14.70
C LYS A 18 -10.89 -7.29 13.53
N TYR A 19 -10.77 -8.62 13.55
CA TYR A 19 -10.07 -9.36 12.49
C TYR A 19 -10.82 -9.33 11.15
N THR A 20 -12.13 -9.35 11.13
CA THR A 20 -12.92 -9.16 9.91
C THR A 20 -12.62 -7.80 9.29
N ARG A 21 -12.63 -6.72 10.09
CA ARG A 21 -12.30 -5.38 9.60
C ARG A 21 -10.87 -5.27 9.07
N LEU A 22 -9.92 -5.92 9.74
CA LEU A 22 -8.52 -5.99 9.26
C LEU A 22 -8.44 -6.73 7.93
N ALA A 23 -9.09 -7.89 7.80
CA ALA A 23 -9.12 -8.66 6.56
C ALA A 23 -9.70 -7.84 5.40
N ASP A 24 -10.83 -7.15 5.64
CA ASP A 24 -11.47 -6.28 4.67
C ASP A 24 -10.55 -5.12 4.21
N ALA A 25 -9.78 -4.55 5.12
CA ALA A 25 -8.83 -3.49 4.80
C ALA A 25 -7.60 -4.02 4.04
N PHE A 26 -7.05 -5.16 4.47
CA PHE A 26 -5.83 -5.70 3.86
C PHE A 26 -6.07 -6.38 2.51
N THR A 27 -7.25 -6.91 2.24
CA THR A 27 -7.55 -7.61 0.98
C THR A 27 -7.28 -6.75 -0.26
N PRO A 28 -7.85 -5.52 -0.40
CA PRO A 28 -7.60 -4.69 -1.56
C PRO A 28 -6.13 -4.22 -1.62
N LEU A 29 -5.50 -3.95 -0.48
CA LEU A 29 -4.11 -3.54 -0.43
C LEU A 29 -3.19 -4.68 -0.92
N ALA A 30 -3.33 -5.86 -0.36
CA ALA A 30 -2.53 -7.03 -0.72
C ALA A 30 -2.73 -7.44 -2.18
N LYS A 31 -3.98 -7.49 -2.66
CA LYS A 31 -4.29 -7.87 -4.04
C LYS A 31 -3.68 -6.89 -5.05
N GLY A 32 -3.87 -5.59 -4.87
CA GLY A 32 -3.39 -4.60 -5.81
C GLY A 32 -1.86 -4.54 -5.85
N ILE A 33 -1.20 -4.38 -4.71
CA ILE A 33 0.25 -4.23 -4.64
C ILE A 33 0.99 -5.50 -5.07
N ASN A 34 0.58 -6.69 -4.56
CA ASN A 34 1.27 -7.92 -4.92
C ASN A 34 1.13 -8.25 -6.40
N SER A 35 -0.01 -7.92 -7.03
CA SER A 35 -0.17 -8.10 -8.47
C SER A 35 0.72 -7.17 -9.29
N GLU A 36 0.98 -5.96 -8.83
CA GLU A 36 1.91 -5.03 -9.49
C GLU A 36 3.37 -5.44 -9.30
N TYR A 37 3.76 -5.82 -8.08
CA TYR A 37 5.09 -6.37 -7.83
C TYR A 37 5.36 -7.65 -8.63
N ALA A 38 4.36 -8.52 -8.80
CA ALA A 38 4.50 -9.71 -9.64
C ALA A 38 4.78 -9.33 -11.10
N ASN A 39 4.08 -8.32 -11.64
CA ASN A 39 4.33 -7.81 -12.99
C ASN A 39 5.73 -7.21 -13.11
N GLN A 40 6.15 -6.37 -12.17
CA GLN A 40 7.47 -5.75 -12.18
C GLN A 40 8.59 -6.80 -12.06
N THR A 41 8.44 -7.75 -11.14
CA THR A 41 9.41 -8.84 -10.96
C THR A 41 9.54 -9.68 -12.24
N ALA A 42 8.43 -9.98 -12.89
CA ALA A 42 8.44 -10.74 -14.15
C ALA A 42 9.08 -9.93 -15.29
N TYR A 43 8.84 -8.62 -15.35
CA TYR A 43 9.51 -7.71 -16.29
C TYR A 43 11.02 -7.69 -16.05
N ASP A 44 11.46 -7.50 -14.80
CA ASP A 44 12.87 -7.46 -14.44
C ASP A 44 13.59 -8.78 -14.73
N SER A 45 12.87 -9.92 -14.57
CA SER A 45 13.42 -11.24 -14.90
C SER A 45 13.81 -11.36 -16.38
N ILE A 46 13.02 -10.79 -17.29
CA ILE A 46 13.38 -10.74 -18.72
C ILE A 46 14.67 -9.94 -18.91
N SER A 47 14.77 -8.78 -18.27
CA SER A 47 15.94 -7.91 -18.35
C SER A 47 17.22 -8.59 -17.83
N ILE A 48 17.11 -9.32 -16.71
CA ILE A 48 18.25 -10.07 -16.13
C ILE A 48 18.72 -11.18 -17.07
N HIS A 49 17.81 -11.85 -17.79
CA HIS A 49 18.14 -12.89 -18.75
C HIS A 49 18.58 -12.34 -20.12
N GLY A 50 18.47 -11.03 -20.34
CA GLY A 50 18.79 -10.38 -21.62
C GLY A 50 17.96 -10.97 -22.78
N GLY A 51 18.56 -11.09 -23.96
CA GLY A 51 17.89 -11.64 -25.14
C GLY A 51 17.26 -13.02 -24.94
N SER A 52 17.88 -13.86 -24.11
CA SER A 52 17.33 -15.18 -23.75
C SER A 52 16.02 -15.09 -22.97
N GLY A 53 15.82 -14.03 -22.19
CA GLY A 53 14.55 -13.82 -21.45
C GLY A 53 13.36 -13.50 -22.35
N PHE A 54 13.61 -12.98 -23.55
CA PHE A 54 12.58 -12.59 -24.52
C PHE A 54 12.12 -13.74 -25.43
N ILE A 55 13.00 -14.69 -25.76
CA ILE A 55 12.66 -15.78 -26.69
C ILE A 55 11.85 -16.89 -26.04
N MET A 56 11.07 -17.62 -26.84
CA MET A 56 10.05 -18.56 -26.37
C MET A 56 10.61 -19.83 -25.71
N GLU A 57 11.88 -20.16 -25.96
CA GLU A 57 12.59 -21.30 -25.38
C GLU A 57 12.79 -21.16 -23.86
N TYR A 58 12.76 -19.92 -23.34
CA TYR A 58 12.87 -19.63 -21.89
C TYR A 58 11.53 -19.23 -21.28
N LYS A 59 11.35 -19.51 -20.00
CA LYS A 59 10.07 -19.31 -19.31
C LYS A 59 9.75 -17.86 -18.99
N CYS A 60 10.73 -16.96 -18.96
CA CYS A 60 10.58 -15.58 -18.47
C CYS A 60 9.49 -14.81 -19.22
N GLN A 61 9.46 -14.89 -20.57
CA GLN A 61 8.47 -14.19 -21.38
C GLN A 61 7.03 -14.69 -21.06
N ARG A 62 6.86 -16.00 -20.82
CA ARG A 62 5.56 -16.57 -20.45
C ARG A 62 5.14 -16.13 -19.06
N LEU A 63 6.05 -16.14 -18.08
CA LEU A 63 5.77 -15.66 -16.71
C LEU A 63 5.37 -14.19 -16.71
N TYR A 64 6.00 -13.34 -17.53
CA TYR A 64 5.61 -11.95 -17.67
C TYR A 64 4.19 -11.79 -18.24
N ARG A 65 3.86 -12.53 -19.30
CA ARG A 65 2.52 -12.54 -19.87
C ARG A 65 1.48 -13.02 -18.87
N ASP A 66 1.78 -14.12 -18.15
CA ASP A 66 0.87 -14.72 -17.17
C ASP A 66 0.69 -13.79 -15.95
N ALA A 67 1.75 -13.10 -15.50
CA ALA A 67 1.66 -12.16 -14.40
C ALA A 67 0.73 -10.97 -14.70
N ARG A 68 0.57 -10.58 -15.98
CA ARG A 68 -0.26 -9.45 -16.36
C ARG A 68 -1.73 -9.62 -15.97
N ILE A 69 -2.25 -10.85 -15.96
CA ILE A 69 -3.65 -11.09 -15.58
C ILE A 69 -3.94 -10.75 -14.11
N PHE A 70 -2.94 -10.86 -13.22
CA PHE A 70 -3.13 -10.62 -11.79
C PHE A 70 -3.61 -9.21 -11.45
N SER A 71 -3.26 -8.21 -12.25
CA SER A 71 -3.72 -6.83 -12.06
C SER A 71 -5.05 -6.52 -12.78
N ILE A 72 -5.67 -7.50 -13.43
CA ILE A 72 -6.89 -7.35 -14.23
C ILE A 72 -8.06 -8.10 -13.61
N TYR A 73 -7.90 -9.42 -13.34
CA TYR A 73 -8.99 -10.28 -12.86
C TYR A 73 -9.35 -10.01 -11.40
N GLU A 74 -10.56 -10.42 -10.98
CA GLU A 74 -11.08 -10.22 -9.61
C GLU A 74 -11.02 -8.75 -9.13
N GLY A 75 -11.27 -7.84 -10.04
CA GLY A 75 -11.15 -6.39 -9.84
C GLY A 75 -9.75 -5.88 -10.21
N THR A 76 -9.72 -4.89 -11.09
CA THR A 76 -8.47 -4.25 -11.52
C THR A 76 -7.76 -3.57 -10.35
N THR A 77 -6.49 -3.23 -10.51
CA THR A 77 -5.75 -2.45 -9.50
C THR A 77 -6.50 -1.18 -9.13
N GLN A 78 -7.12 -0.49 -10.09
CA GLN A 78 -7.92 0.71 -9.80
C GLN A 78 -9.12 0.41 -8.89
N LEU A 79 -9.82 -0.71 -9.08
CA LEU A 79 -10.91 -1.11 -8.17
C LEU A 79 -10.40 -1.43 -6.77
N GLN A 80 -9.18 -1.96 -6.64
CA GLN A 80 -8.55 -2.17 -5.33
C GLN A 80 -8.21 -0.84 -4.64
N VAL A 81 -7.73 0.16 -5.41
CA VAL A 81 -7.51 1.52 -4.91
C VAL A 81 -8.80 2.12 -4.38
N VAL A 82 -9.88 2.09 -5.16
CA VAL A 82 -11.21 2.58 -4.76
C VAL A 82 -11.73 1.87 -3.51
N ALA A 83 -11.55 0.54 -3.42
CA ALA A 83 -11.95 -0.22 -2.24
C ALA A 83 -11.14 0.15 -0.98
N ALA A 84 -9.85 0.49 -1.14
CA ALA A 84 -8.97 0.84 -0.04
C ALA A 84 -9.16 2.28 0.47
N VAL A 85 -9.56 3.22 -0.39
CA VAL A 85 -9.67 4.66 -0.06
C VAL A 85 -10.49 4.92 1.20
N ARG A 86 -11.60 4.21 1.40
CA ARG A 86 -12.43 4.35 2.61
C ARG A 86 -11.68 4.03 3.90
N TYR A 87 -10.70 3.09 3.86
CA TYR A 87 -9.88 2.74 5.02
C TYR A 87 -8.70 3.70 5.21
N ILE A 88 -8.31 4.40 4.14
CA ILE A 88 -7.33 5.48 4.18
C ILE A 88 -7.97 6.70 4.85
N THR A 89 -9.07 7.18 4.29
CA THR A 89 -9.73 8.44 4.71
C THR A 89 -10.36 8.36 6.10
N ASN A 90 -10.84 7.18 6.50
CA ASN A 90 -11.40 6.98 7.85
C ASN A 90 -10.34 6.66 8.94
N GLY A 91 -9.05 6.71 8.61
CA GLY A 91 -7.95 6.51 9.55
C GLY A 91 -7.69 5.06 9.95
N THR A 92 -8.32 4.06 9.32
CA THR A 92 -8.13 2.64 9.69
C THR A 92 -6.67 2.22 9.49
N TYR A 93 -6.06 2.50 8.34
CA TYR A 93 -4.66 2.15 8.09
C TYR A 93 -3.70 2.94 8.98
N LEU A 94 -3.97 4.21 9.23
CA LEU A 94 -3.16 5.02 10.14
C LEU A 94 -3.14 4.43 11.57
N SER A 95 -4.30 3.97 12.05
CA SER A 95 -4.40 3.29 13.35
C SER A 95 -3.58 1.99 13.37
N ILE A 96 -3.62 1.20 12.28
CA ILE A 96 -2.83 -0.01 12.13
C ILE A 96 -1.33 0.31 12.15
N MET A 97 -0.88 1.31 11.39
CA MET A 97 0.52 1.73 11.34
C MET A 97 1.02 2.17 12.72
N LYS A 98 0.22 2.94 13.47
CA LYS A 98 0.54 3.37 14.83
C LYS A 98 0.62 2.17 15.79
N GLU A 99 -0.33 1.21 15.72
CA GLU A 99 -0.30 -0.04 16.51
C GLU A 99 0.97 -0.86 16.20
N MET A 100 1.38 -0.96 14.93
CA MET A 100 2.61 -1.67 14.51
C MET A 100 3.88 -0.97 14.99
N LEU A 101 3.93 0.37 15.01
CA LEU A 101 5.06 1.14 15.53
C LEU A 101 5.26 0.96 17.04
N GLU A 102 4.18 0.77 17.80
CA GLU A 102 4.20 0.53 19.24
C GLU A 102 4.53 -0.93 19.59
N GLY A 103 4.45 -1.85 18.63
CA GLY A 103 4.74 -3.27 18.81
C GLY A 103 6.18 -3.53 19.25
N GLU A 104 6.40 -4.61 20.01
CA GLU A 104 7.73 -5.03 20.45
C GLU A 104 8.53 -5.60 19.28
N LEU A 105 9.82 -5.21 19.17
CA LEU A 105 10.78 -5.82 18.26
C LEU A 105 11.54 -6.93 18.97
N SER A 106 11.71 -8.05 18.27
CA SER A 106 12.46 -9.20 18.79
C SER A 106 13.97 -8.90 18.91
N CYS A 107 14.48 -7.91 18.17
CA CYS A 107 15.85 -7.40 18.33
C CYS A 107 15.91 -5.88 18.17
N ASP A 108 16.86 -5.26 18.86
CA ASP A 108 17.12 -3.81 18.78
C ASP A 108 17.73 -3.39 17.44
N CYS A 109 18.17 -4.36 16.65
CA CYS A 109 18.85 -4.15 15.37
C CYS A 109 18.00 -3.42 14.31
N MET A 110 16.67 -3.36 14.51
CA MET A 110 15.72 -2.69 13.60
C MET A 110 15.18 -1.37 14.14
N LYS A 111 15.55 -0.94 15.37
CA LYS A 111 15.01 0.30 15.97
C LYS A 111 15.22 1.53 15.09
N GLY A 112 16.44 1.75 14.61
CA GLY A 112 16.73 2.92 13.77
C GLY A 112 15.96 2.92 12.44
N LEU A 113 15.70 1.72 11.87
CA LEU A 113 14.88 1.62 10.66
C LEU A 113 13.41 1.93 10.96
N ARG A 114 12.89 1.44 12.10
CA ARG A 114 11.53 1.76 12.57
C ARG A 114 11.32 3.25 12.83
N GLU A 115 12.31 3.94 13.40
CA GLU A 115 12.27 5.40 13.60
C GLU A 115 12.18 6.17 12.27
N ARG A 116 12.84 5.67 11.22
CA ARG A 116 12.71 6.24 9.88
C ARG A 116 11.29 6.07 9.35
N VAL A 117 10.72 4.87 9.47
CA VAL A 117 9.33 4.60 9.04
C VAL A 117 8.32 5.39 9.86
N ALA A 118 8.56 5.65 11.15
CA ALA A 118 7.71 6.51 11.96
C ALA A 118 7.58 7.93 11.38
N LYS A 119 8.64 8.47 10.77
CA LYS A 119 8.58 9.75 10.06
C LYS A 119 7.73 9.67 8.79
N LEU A 120 7.74 8.53 8.10
CA LEU A 120 6.88 8.31 6.93
C LEU A 120 5.40 8.25 7.33
N VAL A 121 5.09 7.67 8.49
CA VAL A 121 3.72 7.66 9.04
C VAL A 121 3.24 9.08 9.32
N GLN A 122 4.10 9.97 9.81
CA GLN A 122 3.75 11.39 10.00
C GLN A 122 3.46 12.08 8.66
N LEU A 123 4.30 11.88 7.65
CA LEU A 123 4.07 12.42 6.30
C LEU A 123 2.77 11.89 5.67
N TYR A 124 2.47 10.62 5.91
CA TYR A 124 1.21 10.01 5.47
C TYR A 124 0.00 10.63 6.16
N GLU A 125 0.07 10.85 7.49
CA GLU A 125 -1.00 11.50 8.26
C GLU A 125 -1.28 12.90 7.69
N GLU A 126 -0.25 13.72 7.48
CA GLU A 126 -0.36 15.05 6.87
C GLU A 126 -0.97 15.00 5.46
N ALA A 127 -0.59 14.01 4.65
CA ALA A 127 -1.14 13.83 3.30
C ALA A 127 -2.63 13.45 3.33
N VAL A 128 -3.02 12.54 4.23
CA VAL A 128 -4.43 12.14 4.43
C VAL A 128 -5.27 13.31 4.93
N GLU A 129 -4.77 14.08 5.90
CA GLU A 129 -5.44 15.28 6.41
C GLU A 129 -5.66 16.31 5.29
N LYS A 130 -4.65 16.53 4.45
CA LYS A 130 -4.75 17.46 3.31
C LYS A 130 -5.85 17.03 2.32
N VAL A 131 -5.95 15.74 2.02
CA VAL A 131 -6.99 15.22 1.13
C VAL A 131 -8.36 15.28 1.78
N ASN A 132 -8.49 14.89 3.05
CA ASN A 132 -9.75 14.94 3.80
C ASN A 132 -10.28 16.36 4.04
N ALA A 133 -9.42 17.38 3.96
CA ALA A 133 -9.84 18.78 4.06
C ALA A 133 -10.61 19.27 2.82
N SER A 134 -10.55 18.55 1.72
CA SER A 134 -11.34 18.85 0.51
C SER A 134 -12.72 18.20 0.59
N GLU A 135 -13.77 18.94 0.26
CA GLU A 135 -15.14 18.40 0.10
C GLU A 135 -15.38 17.83 -1.32
N ASN A 136 -14.44 18.04 -2.25
CA ASN A 136 -14.56 17.61 -3.64
C ASN A 136 -14.13 16.13 -3.79
N GLN A 137 -15.08 15.28 -4.17
CA GLN A 137 -14.84 13.84 -4.36
C GLN A 137 -13.84 13.55 -5.50
N ASP A 138 -13.83 14.35 -6.56
CA ASP A 138 -12.91 14.18 -7.69
C ASP A 138 -11.45 14.33 -7.25
N ILE A 139 -11.17 15.21 -6.27
CA ILE A 139 -9.84 15.37 -5.69
C ILE A 139 -9.45 14.14 -4.89
N HIS A 140 -10.38 13.58 -4.10
CA HIS A 140 -10.15 12.34 -3.36
C HIS A 140 -9.82 11.20 -4.32
N ASP A 141 -10.57 11.05 -5.40
CA ASP A 141 -10.40 9.98 -6.38
C ASP A 141 -9.10 10.14 -7.17
N PHE A 142 -8.76 11.37 -7.56
CA PHE A 142 -7.51 11.67 -8.26
C PHE A 142 -6.25 11.40 -7.41
N LEU A 143 -6.30 11.73 -6.13
CA LEU A 143 -5.17 11.53 -5.21
C LEU A 143 -5.16 10.13 -4.55
N ALA A 144 -6.23 9.35 -4.70
CA ALA A 144 -6.41 8.04 -4.07
C ALA A 144 -5.24 7.08 -4.33
N ARG A 145 -4.77 6.99 -5.59
CA ARG A 145 -3.68 6.10 -5.96
C ARG A 145 -2.38 6.42 -5.22
N ARG A 146 -2.08 7.69 -4.99
CA ARG A 146 -0.90 8.12 -4.26
C ARG A 146 -0.97 7.72 -2.80
N LEU A 147 -2.09 7.98 -2.15
CA LEU A 147 -2.33 7.56 -0.77
C LEU A 147 -2.30 6.03 -0.62
N TYR A 148 -2.83 5.31 -1.60
CA TYR A 148 -2.79 3.85 -1.65
C TYR A 148 -1.35 3.32 -1.71
N ASN A 149 -0.50 3.88 -2.58
CA ASN A 149 0.90 3.49 -2.67
C ASN A 149 1.65 3.78 -1.36
N MET A 150 1.48 4.99 -0.80
CA MET A 150 2.06 5.34 0.51
C MET A 150 1.64 4.36 1.61
N THR A 151 0.36 3.96 1.61
CA THR A 151 -0.16 2.96 2.58
C THR A 151 0.57 1.63 2.45
N ALA A 152 0.74 1.15 1.21
CA ALA A 152 1.40 -0.12 0.93
C ALA A 152 2.89 -0.10 1.32
N ASP A 153 3.60 0.97 0.97
CA ASP A 153 5.02 1.13 1.25
C ASP A 153 5.30 1.21 2.75
N ILE A 154 4.48 1.92 3.50
CA ILE A 154 4.63 2.05 4.95
C ILE A 154 4.30 0.72 5.65
N ILE A 155 3.16 0.10 5.33
CA ILE A 155 2.76 -1.17 5.94
C ILE A 155 3.74 -2.28 5.56
N GLY A 156 4.16 -2.35 4.28
CA GLY A 156 5.18 -3.29 3.83
C GLY A 156 6.51 -3.12 4.57
N SER A 157 6.93 -1.87 4.79
CA SER A 157 8.12 -1.54 5.58
C SER A 157 8.01 -2.03 7.02
N LEU A 158 6.87 -1.81 7.67
CA LEU A 158 6.64 -2.22 9.06
C LEU A 158 6.62 -3.75 9.21
N LEU A 159 5.96 -4.46 8.30
CA LEU A 159 5.92 -5.93 8.26
C LEU A 159 7.33 -6.50 8.07
N LEU A 160 8.09 -5.94 7.12
CA LEU A 160 9.44 -6.41 6.84
C LEU A 160 10.43 -6.10 7.97
N ILE A 161 10.24 -5.00 8.69
CA ILE A 161 10.99 -4.68 9.92
C ILE A 161 10.68 -5.70 11.01
N GLU A 162 9.41 -6.08 11.17
CA GLU A 162 9.00 -7.10 12.14
C GLU A 162 9.65 -8.45 11.82
N ASP A 163 9.58 -8.90 10.55
CA ASP A 163 10.22 -10.14 10.11
C ASP A 163 11.77 -10.08 10.29
N ALA A 164 12.39 -8.95 9.92
CA ALA A 164 13.82 -8.74 10.10
C ALA A 164 14.22 -8.68 11.57
N SER A 165 13.33 -8.30 12.47
CA SER A 165 13.61 -8.36 13.92
C SER A 165 13.61 -9.77 14.47
N LYS A 166 12.83 -10.68 13.86
CA LYS A 166 12.74 -12.11 14.23
C LYS A 166 13.83 -12.96 13.58
N ALA A 167 14.18 -12.65 12.32
CA ALA A 167 15.16 -13.38 11.53
C ALA A 167 16.08 -12.42 10.74
N PRO A 168 16.98 -11.69 11.43
CA PRO A 168 17.79 -10.65 10.80
C PRO A 168 18.74 -11.18 9.73
N GLU A 169 19.20 -12.41 9.85
CA GLU A 169 20.06 -13.07 8.83
C GLU A 169 19.36 -13.24 7.47
N LEU A 170 18.03 -13.36 7.47
CA LEU A 170 17.24 -13.52 6.26
C LEU A 170 16.72 -12.18 5.69
N PHE A 171 16.19 -11.31 6.55
CA PHE A 171 15.37 -10.17 6.10
C PHE A 171 16.00 -8.79 6.29
N LYS A 172 17.08 -8.67 7.09
CA LYS A 172 17.68 -7.36 7.41
C LYS A 172 18.07 -6.56 6.17
N LYS A 173 18.73 -7.17 5.19
CA LYS A 173 19.15 -6.49 3.96
C LYS A 173 17.93 -6.02 3.15
N SER A 174 16.94 -6.89 2.99
CA SER A 174 15.70 -6.57 2.26
C SER A 174 14.93 -5.46 2.94
N ALA A 175 14.84 -5.45 4.28
CA ALA A 175 14.21 -4.39 5.04
C ALA A 175 14.89 -3.03 4.81
N HIS A 176 16.22 -2.98 4.81
CA HIS A 176 16.97 -1.74 4.54
C HIS A 176 16.73 -1.22 3.13
N VAL A 177 16.72 -2.09 2.12
CA VAL A 177 16.48 -1.72 0.72
C VAL A 177 15.04 -1.23 0.55
N PHE A 178 14.07 -2.00 1.05
CA PHE A 178 12.65 -1.67 0.91
C PHE A 178 12.29 -0.34 1.58
N VAL A 179 12.74 -0.12 2.83
CA VAL A 179 12.50 1.15 3.54
C VAL A 179 13.13 2.31 2.79
N ARG A 180 14.30 2.13 2.18
CA ARG A 180 14.94 3.19 1.37
C ARG A 180 14.09 3.57 0.16
N MET A 181 13.53 2.59 -0.55
CA MET A 181 12.62 2.84 -1.67
C MET A 181 11.33 3.50 -1.18
N ALA A 182 10.73 2.98 -0.10
CA ALA A 182 9.53 3.55 0.50
C ALA A 182 9.70 5.01 0.93
N GLU A 183 10.88 5.41 1.40
CA GLU A 183 11.17 6.82 1.72
C GLU A 183 11.07 7.72 0.49
N GLU A 184 11.65 7.31 -0.62
CA GLU A 184 11.61 8.09 -1.86
C GLU A 184 10.18 8.24 -2.38
N GLU A 185 9.41 7.15 -2.41
CA GLU A 185 8.01 7.15 -2.86
C GLU A 185 7.11 7.97 -1.94
N VAL A 186 7.16 7.75 -0.64
CA VAL A 186 6.31 8.45 0.33
C VAL A 186 6.61 9.95 0.35
N ILE A 187 7.89 10.35 0.33
CA ILE A 187 8.28 11.76 0.27
C ILE A 187 7.78 12.40 -1.03
N GLY A 188 7.98 11.73 -2.18
CA GLY A 188 7.54 12.21 -3.49
C GLY A 188 6.02 12.37 -3.56
N HIS A 189 5.26 11.37 -3.08
CA HIS A 189 3.80 11.43 -3.03
C HIS A 189 3.29 12.52 -2.08
N THR A 190 3.92 12.69 -0.91
CA THR A 190 3.57 13.76 0.04
C THR A 190 3.80 15.13 -0.59
N ALA A 191 4.95 15.33 -1.24
CA ALA A 191 5.27 16.60 -1.90
C ALA A 191 4.25 16.93 -2.99
N TYR A 192 3.87 15.93 -3.80
CA TYR A 192 2.85 16.10 -4.84
C TYR A 192 1.49 16.47 -4.25
N ILE A 193 1.01 15.74 -3.22
CA ILE A 193 -0.28 15.99 -2.59
C ILE A 193 -0.33 17.39 -1.96
N LYS A 194 0.77 17.83 -1.33
CA LYS A 194 0.85 19.17 -0.73
C LYS A 194 0.84 20.29 -1.77
N ALA A 195 1.49 20.07 -2.90
CA ALA A 195 1.57 21.04 -4.00
C ALA A 195 0.33 21.01 -4.92
N PHE A 196 -0.51 19.98 -4.82
CA PHE A 196 -1.68 19.81 -5.71
C PHE A 196 -2.64 20.99 -5.58
N ASN A 197 -2.98 21.57 -6.74
CA ASN A 197 -3.98 22.62 -6.88
C ASN A 197 -5.25 22.05 -7.52
N PRO A 198 -6.46 22.27 -6.94
CA PRO A 198 -7.72 21.87 -7.55
C PRO A 198 -7.94 22.36 -8.99
N GLU A 199 -7.36 23.51 -9.35
CA GLU A 199 -7.44 24.06 -10.71
C GLU A 199 -6.77 23.15 -11.76
N ASP A 200 -5.76 22.33 -11.35
CA ASP A 200 -5.12 21.39 -12.26
C ASP A 200 -6.12 20.30 -12.73
N LEU A 201 -7.05 19.91 -11.84
CA LEU A 201 -8.08 18.93 -12.18
C LEU A 201 -9.07 19.46 -13.23
N GLU A 202 -9.44 20.73 -13.13
CA GLU A 202 -10.36 21.36 -14.11
C GLU A 202 -9.71 21.44 -15.50
N GLN A 203 -8.39 21.63 -15.59
CA GLN A 203 -7.67 21.61 -16.87
C GLN A 203 -7.77 20.24 -17.55
N PHE A 204 -7.69 19.14 -16.80
CA PHE A 204 -7.84 17.79 -17.37
C PHE A 204 -9.28 17.52 -17.85
N LYS A 205 -10.30 18.01 -17.14
CA LYS A 205 -11.70 17.86 -17.56
C LYS A 205 -11.99 18.60 -18.88
N ALA A 206 -11.44 19.80 -19.06
CA ALA A 206 -11.63 20.58 -20.28
C ALA A 206 -11.02 19.91 -21.52
N VAL A 207 -9.90 19.20 -21.36
CA VAL A 207 -9.25 18.46 -22.46
C VAL A 207 -10.07 17.23 -22.89
N GLU A 208 -10.74 16.55 -21.96
CA GLU A 208 -11.60 15.40 -22.28
C GLU A 208 -12.86 15.81 -23.06
N GLU A 209 -13.48 16.96 -22.74
CA GLU A 209 -14.64 17.47 -23.47
C GLU A 209 -14.31 17.86 -24.91
N GLU A 210 -13.13 18.40 -25.18
CA GLU A 210 -12.69 18.76 -26.55
C GLU A 210 -12.41 17.51 -27.43
N THR A 211 -12.10 16.35 -26.86
CA THR A 211 -11.82 15.12 -27.61
C THR A 211 -13.06 14.29 -27.92
N GLU A 212 -14.19 14.50 -27.22
CA GLU A 212 -15.46 13.81 -27.51
C GLU A 212 -16.28 14.49 -28.62
N GLU A 213 -16.02 15.76 -28.92
CA GLU A 213 -16.71 16.50 -29.99
C GLU A 213 -15.98 16.46 -31.37
N ALA A 214 -14.84 15.80 -31.49
CA ALA A 214 -14.04 15.69 -32.73
C ALA A 214 -14.15 14.29 -33.36
#